data_9337d5929c24b5d1ca3e35fe6639198e
#
_entry.id   9337d5929c24b5d1ca3e35fe6639198e
#
_cell.length_a   1.000
_cell.length_b   1.000
_cell.length_c   1.000
_cell.angle_alpha   90.00
_cell.angle_beta   90.00
_cell.angle_gamma   90.00
#
_symmetry.space_group_name_H-M   'P 1'
#
loop_
_entity.id
_entity.type
_entity.pdbx_description
1 polymer ?
#
loop_
_entity_poly.entity_id
_entity_poly.type
_entity_poly.pdbx_seq_one_letter_code
_entity_poly.pdbx_strand_id
1 'polypeptide(L)'
;MVLIRTPTLKDIPSLNKLFLQLGYQTEGERLEKHIDQEHTGLSILVAESEKELCGVIVVNFITPLHENGLWALISALVIDESLRGAGIGRKLLIAAEQIALEKGCSQIELSSSERRVRAHKFYEDNGYQEVRKRFVKHLADVPVVN
;
A
#
# COMPACT_ATOMS: atom_id res chain seq x y z
N MET A 1 6.15 -12.03 -17.64
CA MET A 1 6.22 -10.57 -17.61
C MET A 1 5.19 -10.00 -16.61
N VAL A 2 5.58 -9.00 -15.85
CA VAL A 2 4.72 -8.37 -14.85
C VAL A 2 4.32 -6.98 -15.33
N LEU A 3 3.02 -6.72 -15.34
CA LEU A 3 2.46 -5.42 -15.70
C LEU A 3 1.97 -4.71 -14.44
N ILE A 4 2.43 -3.47 -14.23
CA ILE A 4 1.93 -2.63 -13.14
C ILE A 4 0.88 -1.69 -13.74
N ARG A 5 -0.30 -1.69 -13.14
CA ARG A 5 -1.43 -0.89 -13.64
C ARG A 5 -2.38 -0.51 -12.50
N THR A 6 -3.30 0.38 -12.78
CA THR A 6 -4.39 0.66 -11.84
C THR A 6 -5.42 -0.48 -11.90
N PRO A 7 -6.11 -0.77 -10.81
CA PRO A 7 -7.14 -1.82 -10.81
C PRO A 7 -8.41 -1.38 -11.51
N THR A 8 -9.19 -2.37 -11.93
CA THR A 8 -10.55 -2.17 -12.45
C THR A 8 -11.54 -2.91 -11.54
N LEU A 9 -12.82 -2.71 -11.76
CA LEU A 9 -13.85 -3.38 -10.96
C LEU A 9 -13.76 -4.91 -11.06
N LYS A 10 -13.24 -5.42 -12.15
CA LYS A 10 -13.05 -6.87 -12.35
C LYS A 10 -12.00 -7.45 -11.41
N ASP A 11 -11.14 -6.60 -10.85
CA ASP A 11 -10.05 -7.04 -9.98
C ASP A 11 -10.48 -7.23 -8.52
N ILE A 12 -11.69 -6.83 -8.16
CA ILE A 12 -12.15 -6.87 -6.76
C ILE A 12 -12.02 -8.25 -6.11
N PRO A 13 -12.44 -9.35 -6.73
CA PRO A 13 -12.27 -10.66 -6.11
C PRO A 13 -10.79 -11.01 -5.83
N SER A 14 -9.90 -10.68 -6.76
CA SER A 14 -8.46 -10.92 -6.60
C SER A 14 -7.85 -10.03 -5.52
N LEU A 15 -8.29 -8.76 -5.44
CA LEU A 15 -7.86 -7.84 -4.39
C LEU A 15 -8.27 -8.35 -3.01
N ASN A 16 -9.49 -8.84 -2.88
CA ASN A 16 -9.97 -9.41 -1.62
C ASN A 16 -9.09 -10.58 -1.17
N LYS A 17 -8.67 -11.44 -2.10
CA LYS A 17 -7.78 -12.55 -1.80
C LYS A 17 -6.41 -12.09 -1.32
N LEU A 18 -5.86 -11.06 -1.95
CA LEU A 18 -4.56 -10.51 -1.56
C LEU A 18 -4.62 -9.88 -0.17
N PHE A 19 -5.66 -9.07 0.11
CA PHE A 19 -5.81 -8.47 1.43
C PHE A 19 -6.06 -9.52 2.52
N LEU A 20 -6.73 -10.63 2.18
CA LEU A 20 -6.91 -11.72 3.11
C LEU A 20 -5.57 -12.37 3.50
N GLN A 21 -4.62 -12.47 2.58
CA GLN A 21 -3.27 -12.96 2.89
C GLN A 21 -2.55 -12.05 3.89
N LEU A 22 -2.89 -10.78 3.91
CA LEU A 22 -2.36 -9.82 4.89
C LEU A 22 -3.10 -9.89 6.24
N GLY A 23 -4.22 -10.61 6.29
CA GLY A 23 -5.02 -10.79 7.50
C GLY A 23 -6.26 -9.91 7.58
N TYR A 24 -6.70 -9.30 6.48
CA TYR A 24 -7.84 -8.40 6.47
C TYR A 24 -8.94 -8.88 5.53
N GLN A 25 -10.18 -8.82 6.02
CA GLN A 25 -11.35 -8.96 5.18
C GLN A 25 -11.79 -7.57 4.74
N THR A 26 -11.95 -7.38 3.44
CA THR A 26 -12.39 -6.10 2.89
C THR A 26 -13.77 -6.25 2.27
N GLU A 27 -14.59 -5.20 2.41
CA GLU A 27 -15.90 -5.16 1.79
C GLU A 27 -15.78 -4.74 0.33
N GLY A 28 -16.41 -5.50 -0.58
CA GLY A 28 -16.35 -5.22 -2.00
C GLY A 28 -16.88 -3.83 -2.36
N GLU A 29 -17.91 -3.36 -1.67
CA GLU A 29 -18.48 -2.02 -1.90
C GLU A 29 -17.48 -0.92 -1.62
N ARG A 30 -16.67 -1.09 -0.59
CA ARG A 30 -15.64 -0.12 -0.23
C ARG A 30 -14.55 -0.06 -1.29
N LEU A 31 -14.13 -1.20 -1.80
CA LEU A 31 -13.15 -1.27 -2.88
C LEU A 31 -13.73 -0.66 -4.17
N GLU A 32 -14.99 -0.96 -4.46
CA GLU A 32 -15.67 -0.45 -5.65
C GLU A 32 -15.65 1.08 -5.68
N LYS A 33 -15.95 1.73 -4.57
CA LYS A 33 -15.93 3.19 -4.48
C LYS A 33 -14.56 3.79 -4.80
N HIS A 34 -13.49 3.15 -4.31
CA HIS A 34 -12.14 3.66 -4.51
C HIS A 34 -11.59 3.36 -5.89
N ILE A 35 -12.11 2.33 -6.57
CA ILE A 35 -11.65 1.96 -7.91
C ILE A 35 -12.41 2.76 -8.97
N ASP A 36 -13.72 2.90 -8.80
CA ASP A 36 -14.60 3.51 -9.80
C ASP A 36 -14.56 5.04 -9.78
N GLN A 37 -14.15 5.64 -8.67
CA GLN A 37 -14.07 7.08 -8.52
C GLN A 37 -12.60 7.52 -8.42
N GLU A 38 -12.27 8.59 -9.13
CA GLU A 38 -10.94 9.17 -9.06
C GLU A 38 -10.73 9.83 -7.70
N HIS A 39 -9.71 9.39 -6.97
CA HIS A 39 -9.35 9.94 -5.67
C HIS A 39 -8.00 10.62 -5.72
N THR A 40 -7.95 11.87 -5.29
CA THR A 40 -6.70 12.63 -5.22
C THR A 40 -5.84 12.22 -4.03
N GLY A 41 -6.46 11.67 -2.98
CA GLY A 41 -5.78 11.28 -1.75
C GLY A 41 -5.34 9.82 -1.66
N LEU A 42 -5.57 9.04 -2.72
CA LEU A 42 -5.30 7.60 -2.69
C LEU A 42 -4.94 7.10 -4.08
N SER A 43 -3.89 6.28 -4.16
CA SER A 43 -3.55 5.56 -5.39
C SER A 43 -3.43 4.08 -5.08
N ILE A 44 -3.99 3.25 -5.96
CA ILE A 44 -3.88 1.79 -5.88
C ILE A 44 -3.21 1.33 -7.16
N LEU A 45 -2.15 0.54 -7.01
CA LEU A 45 -1.49 -0.11 -8.15
C LEU A 45 -1.50 -1.61 -7.93
N VAL A 46 -1.74 -2.34 -9.01
CA VAL A 46 -1.71 -3.80 -8.98
C VAL A 46 -0.66 -4.32 -9.93
N ALA A 47 -0.13 -5.49 -9.60
CA ALA A 47 0.80 -6.22 -10.46
C ALA A 47 0.06 -7.40 -11.05
N GLU A 48 0.10 -7.51 -12.36
CA GLU A 48 -0.54 -8.59 -13.12
C GLU A 48 0.52 -9.42 -13.82
N SER A 49 0.42 -10.72 -13.70
CA SER A 49 1.27 -11.67 -14.40
C SER A 49 0.38 -12.77 -14.97
N GLU A 50 0.53 -13.05 -16.27
CA GLU A 50 -0.27 -14.07 -16.95
C GLU A 50 -1.78 -13.92 -16.72
N LYS A 51 -2.27 -12.68 -16.77
CA LYS A 51 -3.68 -12.30 -16.59
C LYS A 51 -4.23 -12.51 -15.17
N GLU A 52 -3.35 -12.75 -14.20
CA GLU A 52 -3.75 -12.87 -12.81
C GLU A 52 -3.07 -11.79 -11.97
N LEU A 53 -3.78 -11.28 -10.96
CA LEU A 53 -3.17 -10.35 -10.02
C LEU A 53 -2.24 -11.09 -9.09
N CYS A 54 -1.01 -10.60 -8.98
CA CYS A 54 0.01 -11.18 -8.11
C CYS A 54 0.48 -10.23 -7.01
N GLY A 55 0.02 -8.99 -7.01
CA GLY A 55 0.38 -8.04 -5.98
C GLY A 55 -0.44 -6.77 -6.03
N VAL A 56 -0.41 -6.03 -4.92
CA VAL A 56 -1.09 -4.74 -4.80
C VAL A 56 -0.31 -3.84 -3.85
N ILE A 57 -0.27 -2.55 -4.17
CA ILE A 57 0.23 -1.52 -3.26
C ILE A 57 -0.79 -0.40 -3.17
N VAL A 58 -1.02 0.07 -1.95
CA VAL A 58 -1.95 1.18 -1.67
C VAL A 58 -1.16 2.33 -1.08
N VAL A 59 -1.28 3.50 -1.68
CA VAL A 59 -0.56 4.70 -1.27
C VAL A 59 -1.56 5.81 -0.94
N ASN A 60 -1.43 6.36 0.25
CA ASN A 60 -2.23 7.50 0.70
C ASN A 60 -1.37 8.75 0.68
N PHE A 61 -1.95 9.89 0.30
CA PHE A 61 -1.24 11.17 0.26
C PHE A 61 -1.73 12.05 1.38
N ILE A 62 -0.80 12.56 2.17
CA ILE A 62 -1.07 13.32 3.38
C ILE A 62 -0.45 14.71 3.22
N THR A 63 -1.18 15.74 3.68
CA THR A 63 -0.70 17.11 3.67
C THR A 63 -0.22 17.50 5.06
N PRO A 64 1.09 17.52 5.33
CA PRO A 64 1.60 18.00 6.62
C PRO A 64 1.66 19.52 6.57
N LEU A 65 0.82 20.19 7.37
CA LEU A 65 0.74 21.65 7.31
C LEU A 65 2.00 22.34 7.86
N HIS A 66 2.79 21.62 8.65
CA HIS A 66 4.01 22.15 9.26
C HIS A 66 5.26 22.01 8.39
N GLU A 67 5.13 21.36 7.24
CA GLU A 67 6.22 21.18 6.29
C GLU A 67 5.72 21.41 4.87
N ASN A 68 6.64 21.75 3.97
CA ASN A 68 6.32 21.86 2.56
C ASN A 68 6.24 20.49 1.90
N GLY A 69 5.40 20.37 0.88
CA GLY A 69 5.22 19.16 0.12
C GLY A 69 4.19 18.21 0.72
N LEU A 70 3.95 17.11 0.06
CA LEU A 70 3.06 16.06 0.49
C LEU A 70 3.88 14.89 1.03
N TRP A 71 3.26 14.06 1.84
CA TRP A 71 3.82 12.78 2.27
C TRP A 71 3.03 11.66 1.63
N ALA A 72 3.73 10.66 1.11
CA ALA A 72 3.11 9.42 0.64
C ALA A 72 3.21 8.37 1.75
N LEU A 73 2.10 7.72 2.05
CA LEU A 73 2.05 6.65 3.05
C LEU A 73 1.58 5.37 2.39
N ILE A 74 2.45 4.37 2.37
CA ILE A 74 2.08 3.02 1.92
C ILE A 74 1.31 2.36 3.05
N SER A 75 0.02 2.12 2.86
CA SER A 75 -0.83 1.50 3.86
C SER A 75 -0.96 -0.01 3.67
N ALA A 76 -0.66 -0.51 2.47
CA ALA A 76 -0.65 -1.94 2.20
C ALA A 76 0.31 -2.25 1.05
N LEU A 77 1.04 -3.33 1.19
CA LEU A 77 1.85 -3.93 0.13
C LEU A 77 1.75 -5.43 0.30
N VAL A 78 1.10 -6.09 -0.65
CA VAL A 78 0.86 -7.52 -0.59
C VAL A 78 1.33 -8.16 -1.89
N ILE A 79 2.13 -9.20 -1.79
CA ILE A 79 2.53 -10.03 -2.92
C ILE A 79 1.98 -11.42 -2.67
N ASP A 80 1.38 -12.03 -3.70
CA ASP A 80 0.87 -13.38 -3.61
C ASP A 80 1.96 -14.32 -3.05
N GLU A 81 1.59 -15.14 -2.07
CA GLU A 81 2.54 -16.02 -1.39
C GLU A 81 3.32 -16.92 -2.33
N SER A 82 2.68 -17.41 -3.39
CA SER A 82 3.30 -18.30 -4.35
C SER A 82 4.34 -17.60 -5.24
N LEU A 83 4.38 -16.27 -5.24
CA LEU A 83 5.22 -15.48 -6.14
C LEU A 83 6.22 -14.58 -5.41
N ARG A 84 6.35 -14.74 -4.10
CA ARG A 84 7.34 -14.00 -3.33
C ARG A 84 8.75 -14.35 -3.78
N GLY A 85 9.60 -13.33 -3.86
CA GLY A 85 10.97 -13.48 -4.33
C GLY A 85 11.16 -13.27 -5.83
N ALA A 86 10.10 -13.00 -6.57
CA ALA A 86 10.18 -12.75 -8.02
C ALA A 86 10.39 -11.27 -8.39
N GLY A 87 10.67 -10.41 -7.41
CA GLY A 87 10.92 -8.99 -7.67
C GLY A 87 9.67 -8.13 -7.85
N ILE A 88 8.49 -8.69 -7.61
CA ILE A 88 7.21 -7.99 -7.80
C ILE A 88 7.05 -6.85 -6.80
N GLY A 89 7.42 -7.09 -5.52
CA GLY A 89 7.35 -6.05 -4.49
C GLY A 89 8.20 -4.84 -4.83
N ARG A 90 9.40 -5.05 -5.33
CA ARG A 90 10.28 -3.96 -5.77
C ARG A 90 9.66 -3.16 -6.91
N LYS A 91 9.06 -3.84 -7.88
CA LYS A 91 8.40 -3.17 -9.01
C LYS A 91 7.24 -2.30 -8.54
N LEU A 92 6.45 -2.79 -7.59
CA LEU A 92 5.35 -2.01 -7.01
C LEU A 92 5.87 -0.82 -6.21
N LEU A 93 6.94 -1.00 -5.43
CA LEU A 93 7.55 0.11 -4.69
C LEU A 93 8.07 1.20 -5.63
N ILE A 94 8.77 0.82 -6.68
CA ILE A 94 9.30 1.77 -7.66
C ILE A 94 8.17 2.55 -8.32
N ALA A 95 7.09 1.86 -8.71
CA ALA A 95 5.94 2.51 -9.32
C ALA A 95 5.27 3.49 -8.36
N ALA A 96 5.14 3.12 -7.08
CA ALA A 96 4.57 4.00 -6.06
C ALA A 96 5.46 5.22 -5.82
N GLU A 97 6.78 5.04 -5.79
CA GLU A 97 7.74 6.14 -5.64
C GLU A 97 7.65 7.12 -6.79
N GLN A 98 7.45 6.63 -8.02
CA GLN A 98 7.29 7.50 -9.18
C GLN A 98 6.02 8.36 -9.07
N ILE A 99 4.90 7.77 -8.64
CA ILE A 99 3.67 8.52 -8.43
C ILE A 99 3.86 9.57 -7.33
N ALA A 100 4.54 9.21 -6.25
CA ALA A 100 4.83 10.15 -5.16
C ALA A 100 5.66 11.33 -5.65
N LEU A 101 6.69 11.07 -6.46
CA LEU A 101 7.52 12.13 -7.05
C LEU A 101 6.70 13.05 -7.96
N GLU A 102 5.86 12.48 -8.81
CA GLU A 102 5.00 13.26 -9.71
C GLU A 102 4.02 14.15 -8.96
N LYS A 103 3.56 13.72 -7.79
CA LYS A 103 2.64 14.51 -6.95
C LYS A 103 3.36 15.54 -6.07
N GLY A 104 4.68 15.58 -6.09
CA GLY A 104 5.44 16.52 -5.29
C GLY A 104 5.65 16.09 -3.85
N CYS A 105 5.62 14.80 -3.57
CA CYS A 105 5.86 14.30 -2.22
C CYS A 105 7.33 14.47 -1.84
N SER A 106 7.56 14.86 -0.59
CA SER A 106 8.91 15.02 -0.03
C SER A 106 9.45 13.71 0.54
N GLN A 107 8.55 12.77 0.86
CA GLN A 107 8.93 11.48 1.42
C GLN A 107 7.86 10.43 1.13
N ILE A 108 8.25 9.19 1.27
CA ILE A 108 7.34 8.04 1.25
C ILE A 108 7.66 7.19 2.48
N GLU A 109 6.63 6.78 3.20
CA GLU A 109 6.79 6.01 4.43
C GLU A 109 5.85 4.83 4.50
N LEU A 110 6.18 3.88 5.36
CA LEU A 110 5.35 2.73 5.65
C LEU A 110 5.60 2.27 7.08
N SER A 111 4.68 1.47 7.60
CA SER A 111 4.86 0.80 8.88
C SER A 111 4.92 -0.70 8.65
N SER A 112 5.86 -1.37 9.29
CA SER A 112 6.00 -2.82 9.23
C SER A 112 6.14 -3.38 10.63
N SER A 113 5.53 -4.55 10.87
CA SER A 113 5.62 -5.22 12.15
C SER A 113 7.08 -5.62 12.44
N GLU A 114 7.52 -5.44 13.69
CA GLU A 114 8.85 -5.85 14.13
C GLU A 114 9.10 -7.34 13.94
N ARG A 115 8.05 -8.14 13.89
CA ARG A 115 8.15 -9.59 13.72
C ARG A 115 8.46 -10.01 12.28
N ARG A 116 8.36 -9.08 11.33
CA ARG A 116 8.58 -9.37 9.91
C ARG A 116 10.01 -9.03 9.50
N VAL A 117 10.97 -9.80 9.97
CA VAL A 117 12.39 -9.57 9.69
C VAL A 117 12.71 -9.54 8.20
N ARG A 118 12.08 -10.41 7.41
CA ARG A 118 12.27 -10.42 5.95
C ARG A 118 11.75 -9.15 5.30
N ALA A 119 10.62 -8.64 5.78
CA ALA A 119 10.04 -7.40 5.26
C ALA A 119 10.95 -6.22 5.57
N HIS A 120 11.50 -6.16 6.79
CA HIS A 120 12.43 -5.09 7.18
C HIS A 120 13.66 -5.08 6.27
N LYS A 121 14.25 -6.24 6.04
CA LYS A 121 15.40 -6.33 5.14
C LYS A 121 15.04 -5.92 3.73
N PHE A 122 13.86 -6.33 3.23
CA PHE A 122 13.38 -5.95 1.93
C PHE A 122 13.28 -4.42 1.79
N TYR A 123 12.71 -3.74 2.79
CA TYR A 123 12.59 -2.29 2.76
C TYR A 123 13.94 -1.60 2.84
N GLU A 124 14.84 -2.08 3.70
CA GLU A 124 16.20 -1.52 3.79
C GLU A 124 16.96 -1.69 2.48
N ASP A 125 16.84 -2.86 1.82
CA ASP A 125 17.47 -3.13 0.55
C ASP A 125 16.93 -2.23 -0.58
N ASN A 126 15.74 -1.68 -0.39
CA ASN A 126 15.12 -0.75 -1.34
C ASN A 126 15.24 0.72 -0.92
N GLY A 127 16.12 1.03 0.02
CA GLY A 127 16.45 2.39 0.40
C GLY A 127 15.63 2.99 1.53
N TYR A 128 14.80 2.21 2.20
CA TYR A 128 14.02 2.69 3.32
C TYR A 128 14.82 2.58 4.62
N GLN A 129 14.63 3.56 5.49
CA GLN A 129 15.32 3.61 6.78
C GLN A 129 14.28 3.63 7.90
N GLU A 130 14.56 2.90 8.97
CA GLU A 130 13.76 2.98 10.17
C GLU A 130 14.10 4.27 10.92
N VAL A 131 13.12 5.16 11.10
CA VAL A 131 13.40 6.51 11.63
C VAL A 131 12.74 6.82 12.96
N ARG A 132 11.66 6.14 13.35
CA ARG A 132 10.96 6.43 14.60
C ARG A 132 10.02 5.32 15.02
N LYS A 133 9.67 5.34 16.32
CA LYS A 133 8.69 4.42 16.86
C LYS A 133 7.28 4.93 16.59
N ARG A 134 6.35 4.02 16.44
CA ARG A 134 4.96 4.31 16.17
C ARG A 134 4.13 3.97 17.40
N PHE A 135 3.20 4.87 17.76
CA PHE A 135 2.26 4.65 18.84
C PHE A 135 0.86 4.55 18.26
N VAL A 136 0.08 3.56 18.72
CA VAL A 136 -1.27 3.32 18.22
C VAL A 136 -2.23 3.12 19.37
N LYS A 137 -3.38 3.78 19.31
CA LYS A 137 -4.47 3.56 20.25
C LYS A 137 -5.72 3.22 19.43
N HIS A 138 -6.33 2.10 19.73
CA HIS A 138 -7.57 1.69 19.03
C HIS A 138 -8.75 2.43 19.64
N LEU A 139 -9.41 3.25 18.84
CA LEU A 139 -10.47 4.15 19.33
C LEU A 139 -11.76 3.43 19.71
N ALA A 140 -11.95 2.21 19.28
CA ALA A 140 -13.07 1.39 19.72
C ALA A 140 -13.07 1.17 21.24
N ASP A 141 -11.90 1.24 21.87
CA ASP A 141 -11.72 1.04 23.31
C ASP A 141 -11.88 2.35 24.11
N VAL A 142 -12.14 3.46 23.44
CA VAL A 142 -12.26 4.77 24.08
C VAL A 142 -13.73 5.07 24.35
N PRO A 143 -14.08 5.45 25.60
CA PRO A 143 -15.47 5.83 25.91
C PRO A 143 -15.90 7.04 25.10
N VAL A 144 -17.16 7.03 24.64
CA VAL A 144 -17.74 8.20 23.97
C VAL A 144 -18.04 9.26 25.05
N VAL A 145 -17.56 10.47 24.80
CA VAL A 145 -17.81 11.60 25.69
C VAL A 145 -18.83 12.53 25.04
N ASN A 146 -19.95 12.73 25.71
CA ASN A 146 -21.00 13.64 25.26
C ASN A 146 -20.80 15.06 25.80
#